data_68b2d79d81cfa4e38fa9f9ca5f6b9d4d
#
_entry.id   68b2d79d81cfa4e38fa9f9ca5f6b9d4d
#
_cell.length_a   1.000
_cell.length_b   1.000
_cell.length_c   1.000
_cell.angle_alpha   90.00
_cell.angle_beta   90.00
_cell.angle_gamma   90.00
#
_symmetry.space_group_name_H-M   'P 1'
#
loop_
_entity.id
_entity.type
_entity.pdbx_description
1 polymer ?
#
loop_
_entity_poly.entity_id
_entity_poly.type
_entity_poly.pdbx_seq_one_letter_code
_entity_poly.pdbx_strand_id
1 'polypeptide(L)'
;MPKLFACLSWLGMLGGAALFAGQAKRLVGEVPPASVRGRVIVFETINRKATTNPVRDLQVYLFKPETTKPFVELQSKCRRAMAQPKADPVQTYHLCEIALAEAFELVPTLPAVATAKTGADGSFSFENIAPGRPYHVIGIKAGKGGSPIVIVVKTARLRPGQQLSLELSENEPWTGPIM
;
A
#
# COMPACT_ATOMS: atom_id res chain seq x y z
N MET A 1 6.09 37.15 81.66
CA MET A 1 7.53 36.86 81.57
C MET A 1 7.70 35.53 80.92
N PRO A 2 8.67 35.26 80.06
CA PRO A 2 9.16 36.04 78.93
C PRO A 2 9.20 35.26 77.59
N LYS A 3 9.37 36.01 76.50
CA LYS A 3 10.36 35.93 75.43
C LYS A 3 10.20 34.75 74.42
N LEU A 4 9.83 35.09 73.18
CA LEU A 4 10.72 35.36 72.03
C LEU A 4 11.47 34.07 71.53
N PHE A 5 11.21 33.69 70.30
CA PHE A 5 12.20 33.79 69.23
C PHE A 5 11.60 33.52 67.88
N ALA A 6 11.73 34.51 67.01
CA ALA A 6 11.55 34.36 65.58
C ALA A 6 12.73 33.57 64.99
N CYS A 7 12.45 32.70 64.03
CA CYS A 7 13.44 32.18 63.09
C CYS A 7 12.86 32.21 61.67
N LEU A 8 13.25 33.26 60.94
CA LEU A 8 13.16 33.29 59.50
C LEU A 8 14.05 32.20 58.93
N SER A 9 13.51 31.35 58.13
CA SER A 9 14.31 30.51 57.22
C SER A 9 13.92 30.84 55.78
N TRP A 10 14.77 31.62 55.19
CA TRP A 10 14.91 31.78 53.76
C TRP A 10 15.47 30.48 53.19
N LEU A 11 14.65 29.70 52.49
CA LEU A 11 15.14 28.64 51.57
C LEU A 11 13.98 28.27 50.65
N GLY A 12 14.08 28.60 49.37
CA GLY A 12 13.12 28.07 48.43
C GLY A 12 12.94 28.81 47.11
N MET A 13 14.00 29.46 46.60
CA MET A 13 14.00 29.95 45.20
C MET A 13 15.22 29.46 44.45
N LEU A 14 15.29 28.20 44.18
CA LEU A 14 16.21 27.61 43.17
C LEU A 14 15.62 26.25 42.72
N GLY A 15 14.58 26.28 41.95
CA GLY A 15 13.97 25.04 41.44
C GLY A 15 13.10 25.20 40.18
N GLY A 16 13.05 26.41 39.59
CA GLY A 16 12.12 26.70 38.52
C GLY A 16 12.67 26.71 37.09
N ALA A 17 13.97 26.52 36.88
CA ALA A 17 14.58 26.72 35.55
C ALA A 17 14.91 25.43 34.76
N ALA A 18 14.77 24.25 35.37
CA ALA A 18 15.17 23.00 34.70
C ALA A 18 14.02 22.25 33.97
N LEU A 19 12.76 22.66 34.14
CA LEU A 19 11.62 21.97 33.54
C LEU A 19 11.22 22.50 32.13
N PHE A 20 11.76 23.64 31.69
CA PHE A 20 11.43 24.21 30.38
C PHE A 20 12.39 23.80 29.26
N ALA A 21 13.56 23.24 29.55
CA ALA A 21 14.53 22.82 28.54
C ALA A 21 14.20 21.49 27.89
N GLY A 22 13.28 20.69 28.44
CA GLY A 22 12.88 19.38 27.92
C GLY A 22 11.77 19.40 26.87
N GLN A 23 11.01 20.49 26.76
CA GLN A 23 9.85 20.55 25.84
C GLN A 23 10.16 21.25 24.52
N ALA A 24 11.27 21.97 24.39
CA ALA A 24 11.61 22.66 23.13
C ALA A 24 12.16 21.74 22.03
N LYS A 25 12.48 20.47 22.31
CA LYS A 25 12.95 19.50 21.31
C LYS A 25 11.85 18.69 20.63
N ARG A 26 10.58 18.87 21.01
CA ARG A 26 9.43 18.16 20.40
C ARG A 26 8.72 18.91 19.28
N LEU A 27 9.24 20.02 18.80
CA LEU A 27 8.59 20.85 17.76
C LEU A 27 9.16 20.70 16.34
N VAL A 28 10.08 19.79 16.09
CA VAL A 28 10.26 19.26 14.74
C VAL A 28 9.28 18.10 14.63
N GLY A 29 8.05 18.38 14.22
CA GLY A 29 6.96 17.44 14.19
C GLY A 29 7.34 16.23 13.32
N GLU A 30 7.59 15.07 13.96
CA GLU A 30 7.62 13.81 13.25
C GLU A 30 6.29 13.69 12.49
N VAL A 31 6.41 13.64 11.18
CA VAL A 31 5.23 13.47 10.31
C VAL A 31 4.61 12.12 10.66
N PRO A 32 3.37 12.08 11.18
CA PRO A 32 2.78 10.84 11.64
C PRO A 32 2.68 9.84 10.48
N PRO A 33 3.08 8.58 10.71
CA PRO A 33 3.01 7.54 9.69
C PRO A 33 1.56 7.28 9.26
N ALA A 34 1.40 6.82 8.04
CA ALA A 34 0.11 6.41 7.49
C ALA A 34 -0.01 4.88 7.51
N SER A 35 -1.22 4.39 7.28
CA SER A 35 -1.48 2.98 7.06
C SER A 35 -2.40 2.75 5.87
N VAL A 36 -2.31 1.57 5.28
CA VAL A 36 -3.20 1.09 4.22
C VAL A 36 -3.85 -0.18 4.70
N ARG A 37 -5.17 -0.22 4.67
CA ARG A 37 -5.95 -1.45 4.84
C ARG A 37 -6.71 -1.71 3.57
N GLY A 38 -6.80 -2.96 3.18
CA GLY A 38 -7.48 -3.27 1.95
C GLY A 38 -8.10 -4.66 1.93
N ARG A 39 -8.86 -4.89 0.88
CA ARG A 39 -9.45 -6.18 0.57
C ARG A 39 -9.26 -6.48 -0.91
N VAL A 40 -8.95 -7.73 -1.22
CA VAL A 40 -8.88 -8.23 -2.60
C VAL A 40 -10.10 -9.09 -2.86
N ILE A 41 -10.82 -8.76 -3.94
CA ILE A 41 -12.02 -9.47 -4.37
C ILE A 41 -11.93 -9.83 -5.86
N VAL A 42 -12.55 -10.92 -6.23
CA VAL A 42 -12.78 -11.31 -7.63
C VAL A 42 -14.28 -11.37 -7.90
N PHE A 43 -14.65 -11.07 -9.13
CA PHE A 43 -16.04 -11.17 -9.58
C PHE A 43 -16.23 -12.48 -10.33
N GLU A 44 -17.15 -13.30 -9.86
CA GLU A 44 -17.57 -14.51 -10.55
C GLU A 44 -19.04 -14.39 -10.95
N THR A 45 -19.35 -14.84 -12.14
CA THR A 45 -20.72 -14.96 -12.59
C THR A 45 -21.15 -16.41 -12.48
N ILE A 46 -21.93 -16.72 -11.42
CA ILE A 46 -22.48 -18.06 -11.20
C ILE A 46 -23.99 -17.99 -11.47
N ASN A 47 -24.49 -18.80 -12.38
CA ASN A 47 -25.92 -18.85 -12.75
C ASN A 47 -26.52 -17.47 -13.11
N ARG A 48 -25.77 -16.66 -13.88
CA ARG A 48 -26.10 -15.27 -14.29
C ARG A 48 -26.21 -14.26 -13.12
N LYS A 49 -25.74 -14.62 -11.95
CA LYS A 49 -25.62 -13.70 -10.81
C LYS A 49 -24.16 -13.36 -10.59
N ALA A 50 -23.85 -12.05 -10.56
CA ALA A 50 -22.53 -11.60 -10.17
C ALA A 50 -22.34 -11.79 -8.66
N THR A 51 -21.30 -12.49 -8.27
CA THR A 51 -20.89 -12.68 -6.87
C THR A 51 -19.47 -12.15 -6.69
N THR A 52 -19.22 -11.58 -5.52
CA THR A 52 -17.86 -11.13 -5.15
C THR A 52 -17.27 -12.12 -4.17
N ASN A 53 -16.13 -12.68 -4.52
CA ASN A 53 -15.42 -13.63 -3.68
C ASN A 53 -14.11 -13.04 -3.17
N PRO A 54 -13.78 -13.15 -1.87
CA PRO A 54 -12.50 -12.71 -1.36
C PRO A 54 -11.37 -13.59 -1.87
N VAL A 55 -10.25 -12.98 -2.24
CA VAL A 55 -9.06 -13.72 -2.65
C VAL A 55 -8.15 -13.91 -1.46
N ARG A 56 -8.11 -15.12 -0.94
CA ARG A 56 -7.18 -15.53 0.12
C ARG A 56 -5.82 -15.94 -0.44
N ASP A 57 -4.80 -15.84 0.39
CA ASP A 57 -3.43 -16.26 0.09
C ASP A 57 -2.78 -15.53 -1.09
N LEU A 58 -3.30 -14.35 -1.46
CA LEU A 58 -2.71 -13.49 -2.48
C LEU A 58 -1.60 -12.65 -1.84
N GLN A 59 -0.44 -12.60 -2.47
CA GLN A 59 0.66 -11.76 -2.04
C GLN A 59 0.42 -10.32 -2.50
N VAL A 60 0.45 -9.37 -1.56
CA VAL A 60 0.28 -7.93 -1.82
C VAL A 60 1.58 -7.21 -1.52
N TYR A 61 1.99 -6.34 -2.42
CA TYR A 61 3.21 -5.54 -2.33
C TYR A 61 2.87 -4.05 -2.37
N LEU A 62 3.59 -3.28 -1.58
CA LEU A 62 3.56 -1.82 -1.63
C LEU A 62 4.89 -1.33 -2.20
N PHE A 63 4.85 -0.62 -3.31
CA PHE A 63 6.03 -0.12 -4.01
C PHE A 63 6.03 1.40 -4.11
N LYS A 64 7.22 1.96 -4.22
CA LYS A 64 7.39 3.32 -4.76
C LYS A 64 7.21 3.28 -6.28
N PRO A 65 6.66 4.33 -6.93
CA PRO A 65 6.44 4.34 -8.38
C PRO A 65 7.71 4.12 -9.20
N GLU A 66 8.84 4.65 -8.74
CA GLU A 66 10.13 4.49 -9.42
C GLU A 66 10.58 3.02 -9.49
N THR A 67 10.20 2.20 -8.52
CA THR A 67 10.55 0.77 -8.46
C THR A 67 9.74 -0.07 -9.45
N THR A 68 8.52 0.36 -9.75
CA THR A 68 7.60 -0.39 -10.61
C THR A 68 7.69 -0.05 -12.09
N LYS A 69 8.66 0.76 -12.51
CA LYS A 69 8.84 1.13 -13.93
C LYS A 69 8.88 -0.08 -14.87
N PRO A 70 9.66 -1.15 -14.59
CA PRO A 70 9.67 -2.34 -15.47
C PRO A 70 8.30 -3.02 -15.57
N PHE A 71 7.56 -3.08 -14.48
CA PHE A 71 6.19 -3.60 -14.47
C PHE A 71 5.25 -2.74 -15.33
N VAL A 72 5.33 -1.40 -15.21
CA VAL A 72 4.53 -0.46 -16.01
C VAL A 72 4.87 -0.57 -17.50
N GLU A 73 6.11 -0.88 -17.85
CA GLU A 73 6.52 -1.14 -19.24
C GLU A 73 5.85 -2.38 -19.82
N LEU A 74 5.78 -3.49 -19.05
CA LEU A 74 5.06 -4.69 -19.45
C LEU A 74 3.58 -4.42 -19.68
N GLN A 75 2.93 -3.72 -18.74
CA GLN A 75 1.54 -3.29 -18.92
C GLN A 75 1.36 -2.44 -20.18
N SER A 76 2.31 -1.54 -20.45
CA SER A 76 2.25 -0.64 -21.61
C SER A 76 2.45 -1.38 -22.93
N LYS A 77 3.24 -2.46 -22.96
CA LYS A 77 3.37 -3.33 -24.14
C LYS A 77 2.03 -3.97 -24.52
N CYS A 78 1.36 -4.61 -23.56
CA CYS A 78 0.05 -5.21 -23.78
C CYS A 78 -0.98 -4.15 -24.20
N ARG A 79 -1.06 -3.03 -23.50
CA ARG A 79 -2.00 -1.95 -23.80
C ARG A 79 -1.83 -1.38 -25.20
N ARG A 80 -0.58 -1.18 -25.64
CA ARG A 80 -0.29 -0.72 -27.02
C ARG A 80 -0.71 -1.75 -28.05
N ALA A 81 -0.51 -3.04 -27.80
CA ALA A 81 -0.97 -4.10 -28.71
C ALA A 81 -2.50 -4.10 -28.83
N MET A 82 -3.22 -3.95 -27.71
CA MET A 82 -4.68 -3.89 -27.69
C MET A 82 -5.25 -2.65 -28.38
N ALA A 83 -4.51 -1.53 -28.38
CA ALA A 83 -4.95 -0.28 -28.96
C ALA A 83 -4.75 -0.16 -30.50
N GLN A 84 -4.13 -1.14 -31.14
CA GLN A 84 -3.88 -1.12 -32.58
C GLN A 84 -5.19 -1.40 -33.37
N PRO A 85 -5.62 -0.54 -34.30
CA PRO A 85 -6.92 -0.66 -34.98
C PRO A 85 -7.10 -1.91 -35.84
N LYS A 86 -6.01 -2.57 -36.21
CA LYS A 86 -5.98 -3.81 -37.03
C LYS A 86 -5.21 -4.94 -36.36
N ALA A 87 -5.14 -4.93 -35.02
CA ALA A 87 -4.46 -5.98 -34.28
C ALA A 87 -5.16 -7.32 -34.51
N ASP A 88 -4.39 -8.35 -34.80
CA ASP A 88 -4.88 -9.72 -34.73
C ASP A 88 -5.23 -10.05 -33.29
N PRO A 89 -6.49 -10.40 -32.97
CA PRO A 89 -6.91 -10.68 -31.59
C PRO A 89 -6.10 -11.81 -30.94
N VAL A 90 -5.72 -12.84 -31.71
CA VAL A 90 -4.97 -14.00 -31.19
C VAL A 90 -3.55 -13.58 -30.83
N GLN A 91 -2.88 -12.84 -31.71
CA GLN A 91 -1.53 -12.32 -31.43
C GLN A 91 -1.53 -11.34 -30.27
N THR A 92 -2.51 -10.45 -30.21
CA THR A 92 -2.66 -9.50 -29.11
C THR A 92 -2.86 -10.20 -27.77
N TYR A 93 -3.76 -11.19 -27.73
CA TYR A 93 -4.00 -11.98 -26.54
C TYR A 93 -2.71 -12.69 -26.07
N HIS A 94 -2.00 -13.34 -26.99
CA HIS A 94 -0.75 -14.03 -26.68
C HIS A 94 0.35 -13.13 -26.17
N LEU A 95 0.52 -11.93 -26.74
CA LEU A 95 1.44 -10.92 -26.24
C LEU A 95 1.09 -10.46 -24.83
N CYS A 96 -0.20 -10.30 -24.53
CA CYS A 96 -0.64 -9.93 -23.18
C CYS A 96 -0.44 -11.06 -22.16
N GLU A 97 -0.64 -12.32 -22.55
CA GLU A 97 -0.35 -13.46 -21.67
C GLU A 97 1.14 -13.57 -21.34
N ILE A 98 2.02 -13.40 -22.35
CA ILE A 98 3.48 -13.37 -22.11
C ILE A 98 3.84 -12.23 -21.15
N ALA A 99 3.35 -11.02 -21.41
CA ALA A 99 3.63 -9.86 -20.54
C ALA A 99 3.07 -10.05 -19.12
N LEU A 100 1.94 -10.73 -18.97
CA LEU A 100 1.36 -11.09 -17.67
C LEU A 100 2.26 -12.09 -16.91
N ALA A 101 2.74 -13.12 -17.61
CA ALA A 101 3.66 -14.10 -17.02
C ALA A 101 4.99 -13.45 -16.60
N GLU A 102 5.57 -12.60 -17.46
CA GLU A 102 6.77 -11.82 -17.13
C GLU A 102 6.55 -10.90 -15.93
N ALA A 103 5.40 -10.21 -15.86
CA ALA A 103 5.04 -9.35 -14.73
C ALA A 103 4.90 -10.13 -13.43
N PHE A 104 4.33 -11.33 -13.49
CA PHE A 104 4.19 -12.21 -12.33
C PHE A 104 5.54 -12.63 -11.74
N GLU A 105 6.49 -13.00 -12.59
CA GLU A 105 7.85 -13.36 -12.17
C GLU A 105 8.65 -12.14 -11.69
N LEU A 106 8.42 -10.97 -12.31
CA LEU A 106 9.14 -9.75 -12.00
C LEU A 106 8.75 -9.16 -10.62
N VAL A 107 7.46 -9.09 -10.31
CA VAL A 107 6.95 -8.35 -9.14
C VAL A 107 7.60 -8.80 -7.82
N PRO A 108 7.79 -10.09 -7.53
CA PRO A 108 8.45 -10.53 -6.29
C PRO A 108 9.92 -10.13 -6.19
N THR A 109 10.59 -9.82 -7.30
CA THR A 109 12.00 -9.44 -7.32
C THR A 109 12.24 -7.95 -7.07
N LEU A 110 11.19 -7.14 -7.20
CA LEU A 110 11.29 -5.69 -7.00
C LEU A 110 11.38 -5.33 -5.51
N PRO A 111 12.18 -4.30 -5.15
CA PRO A 111 12.32 -3.87 -3.76
C PRO A 111 11.02 -3.21 -3.27
N ALA A 112 10.20 -3.96 -2.54
CA ALA A 112 8.97 -3.50 -1.94
C ALA A 112 9.23 -2.67 -0.67
N VAL A 113 8.39 -1.67 -0.41
CA VAL A 113 8.37 -0.91 0.85
C VAL A 113 7.75 -1.75 1.97
N ALA A 114 6.72 -2.52 1.64
CA ALA A 114 6.06 -3.45 2.54
C ALA A 114 5.41 -4.59 1.74
N THR A 115 5.23 -5.72 2.40
CA THR A 115 4.55 -6.89 1.83
C THR A 115 3.52 -7.41 2.82
N ALA A 116 2.42 -7.95 2.31
CA ALA A 116 1.39 -8.61 3.09
C ALA A 116 0.81 -9.78 2.30
N LYS A 117 0.15 -10.69 3.01
CA LYS A 117 -0.62 -11.79 2.41
C LYS A 117 -2.07 -11.63 2.80
N THR A 118 -3.00 -11.83 1.87
CA THR A 118 -4.41 -11.70 2.18
C THR A 118 -4.91 -12.82 3.08
N GLY A 119 -5.74 -12.46 4.05
CA GLY A 119 -6.45 -13.38 4.93
C GLY A 119 -7.57 -14.16 4.24
N ALA A 120 -8.30 -14.95 5.00
CA ALA A 120 -9.41 -15.76 4.49
C ALA A 120 -10.55 -14.91 3.90
N ASP A 121 -10.73 -13.70 4.41
CA ASP A 121 -11.69 -12.70 3.95
C ASP A 121 -11.16 -11.77 2.86
N GLY A 122 -9.95 -12.03 2.34
CA GLY A 122 -9.26 -11.21 1.36
C GLY A 122 -8.60 -9.95 1.93
N SER A 123 -8.65 -9.71 3.24
CA SER A 123 -8.09 -8.51 3.86
C SER A 123 -6.57 -8.52 3.91
N PHE A 124 -5.96 -7.32 3.84
CA PHE A 124 -4.53 -7.07 4.05
C PHE A 124 -4.31 -5.73 4.72
N SER A 125 -3.13 -5.53 5.32
CA SER A 125 -2.74 -4.23 5.87
C SER A 125 -1.26 -3.95 5.73
N PHE A 126 -0.93 -2.64 5.62
CA PHE A 126 0.41 -2.09 5.73
C PHE A 126 0.40 -1.00 6.78
N GLU A 127 1.28 -1.07 7.75
CA GLU A 127 1.39 -0.10 8.84
C GLU A 127 2.70 0.68 8.72
N ASN A 128 2.76 1.85 9.38
CA ASN A 128 3.95 2.69 9.47
C ASN A 128 4.52 3.13 8.11
N ILE A 129 3.65 3.47 7.16
CA ILE A 129 4.05 3.92 5.85
C ILE A 129 4.33 5.42 5.84
N ALA A 130 5.46 5.82 5.24
CA ALA A 130 5.81 7.23 5.09
C ALA A 130 4.79 7.94 4.19
N PRO A 131 4.13 9.02 4.66
CA PRO A 131 3.14 9.75 3.86
C PRO A 131 3.80 10.70 2.86
N GLY A 132 2.98 11.42 2.09
CA GLY A 132 3.41 12.53 1.23
C GLY A 132 3.84 12.13 -0.18
N ARG A 133 3.76 10.84 -0.53
CA ARG A 133 4.05 10.34 -1.88
C ARG A 133 3.01 9.31 -2.33
N PRO A 134 2.86 9.08 -3.64
CA PRO A 134 2.08 7.96 -4.13
C PRO A 134 2.83 6.64 -3.91
N TYR A 135 2.06 5.55 -3.86
CA TYR A 135 2.54 4.17 -3.84
C TYR A 135 1.72 3.34 -4.82
N HIS A 136 2.34 2.33 -5.41
CA HIS A 136 1.63 1.30 -6.16
C HIS A 136 1.40 0.09 -5.26
N VAL A 137 0.15 -0.32 -5.13
CA VAL A 137 -0.25 -1.54 -4.45
C VAL A 137 -0.49 -2.59 -5.53
N ILE A 138 0.30 -3.65 -5.51
CA ILE A 138 0.22 -4.74 -6.50
C ILE A 138 -0.03 -6.04 -5.76
N GLY A 139 -1.14 -6.69 -6.06
CA GLY A 139 -1.48 -8.01 -5.57
C GLY A 139 -1.27 -9.06 -6.65
N ILE A 140 -0.57 -10.15 -6.33
CA ILE A 140 -0.31 -11.25 -7.26
C ILE A 140 -0.64 -12.60 -6.63
N LYS A 141 -1.16 -13.51 -7.44
CA LYS A 141 -1.42 -14.90 -7.06
C LYS A 141 -1.20 -15.82 -8.26
N ALA A 142 -0.46 -16.90 -8.03
CA ALA A 142 -0.33 -17.96 -9.03
C ALA A 142 -1.66 -18.65 -9.26
N GLY A 143 -1.98 -18.95 -10.50
CA GLY A 143 -3.08 -19.82 -10.85
C GLY A 143 -2.86 -21.24 -10.34
N LYS A 144 -3.92 -21.93 -9.96
CA LYS A 144 -3.89 -23.36 -9.59
C LYS A 144 -4.69 -24.15 -10.59
N GLY A 145 -4.14 -25.30 -11.03
CA GLY A 145 -4.90 -26.25 -11.86
C GLY A 145 -5.45 -25.68 -13.17
N GLY A 146 -4.68 -24.80 -13.85
CA GLY A 146 -5.12 -24.13 -15.08
C GLY A 146 -5.88 -22.82 -14.88
N SER A 147 -6.06 -22.37 -13.62
CA SER A 147 -6.60 -21.03 -13.35
C SER A 147 -5.61 -19.94 -13.77
N PRO A 148 -6.09 -18.80 -14.26
CA PRO A 148 -5.21 -17.70 -14.68
C PRO A 148 -4.42 -17.12 -13.51
N ILE A 149 -3.29 -16.50 -13.82
CA ILE A 149 -2.56 -15.64 -12.89
C ILE A 149 -3.42 -14.41 -12.61
N VAL A 150 -3.57 -14.07 -11.32
CA VAL A 150 -4.28 -12.87 -10.89
C VAL A 150 -3.26 -11.78 -10.55
N ILE A 151 -3.34 -10.65 -11.23
CA ILE A 151 -2.61 -9.43 -10.89
C ILE A 151 -3.62 -8.27 -10.76
N VAL A 152 -3.62 -7.64 -9.60
CA VAL A 152 -4.46 -6.46 -9.31
C VAL A 152 -3.56 -5.30 -8.90
N VAL A 153 -3.85 -4.10 -9.41
CA VAL A 153 -2.99 -2.92 -9.23
C VAL A 153 -3.81 -1.69 -8.87
N LYS A 154 -3.32 -0.92 -7.90
CA LYS A 154 -3.92 0.37 -7.52
C LYS A 154 -2.89 1.36 -7.02
N THR A 155 -3.12 2.66 -7.24
CA THR A 155 -2.32 3.72 -6.64
C THR A 155 -2.92 4.14 -5.29
N ALA A 156 -2.07 4.18 -4.26
CA ALA A 156 -2.38 4.71 -2.95
C ALA A 156 -1.67 6.05 -2.73
N ARG A 157 -2.41 7.11 -2.42
CA ARG A 157 -1.84 8.40 -2.01
C ARG A 157 -2.11 8.60 -0.52
N LEU A 158 -1.05 8.69 0.27
CA LEU A 158 -1.13 8.73 1.72
C LEU A 158 -0.85 10.14 2.26
N ARG A 159 -1.75 10.62 3.12
CA ARG A 159 -1.55 11.83 3.92
C ARG A 159 -1.00 11.47 5.31
N PRO A 160 -0.34 12.41 5.99
CA PRO A 160 0.11 12.20 7.36
C PRO A 160 -1.01 11.69 8.28
N GLY A 161 -0.74 10.61 9.03
CA GLY A 161 -1.69 9.99 9.96
C GLY A 161 -2.91 9.32 9.32
N GLN A 162 -2.98 9.26 8.00
CA GLN A 162 -4.14 8.71 7.29
C GLN A 162 -4.15 7.18 7.38
N GLN A 163 -5.31 6.61 7.67
CA GLN A 163 -5.64 5.23 7.38
C GLN A 163 -6.43 5.20 6.06
N LEU A 164 -5.80 4.68 5.00
CA LEU A 164 -6.41 4.55 3.68
C LEU A 164 -7.05 3.17 3.53
N SER A 165 -8.32 3.13 3.13
CA SER A 165 -9.00 1.89 2.76
C SER A 165 -8.97 1.69 1.25
N LEU A 166 -8.57 0.50 0.79
CA LEU A 166 -8.48 0.13 -0.63
C LEU A 166 -9.25 -1.15 -0.91
N GLU A 167 -9.91 -1.19 -2.04
CA GLU A 167 -10.40 -2.41 -2.64
C GLU A 167 -9.63 -2.68 -3.94
N LEU A 168 -9.04 -3.86 -4.03
CA LEU A 168 -8.37 -4.36 -5.22
C LEU A 168 -9.28 -5.39 -5.88
N SER A 169 -9.59 -5.21 -7.16
CA SER A 169 -10.48 -6.13 -7.86
C SER A 169 -10.00 -6.42 -9.29
N GLU A 170 -10.43 -7.53 -9.86
CA GLU A 170 -10.16 -7.89 -11.26
C GLU A 170 -10.83 -6.94 -12.27
N ASN A 171 -11.79 -6.12 -11.84
CA ASN A 171 -12.33 -5.05 -12.68
C ASN A 171 -11.34 -3.92 -12.95
N GLU A 172 -10.24 -3.87 -12.21
CA GLU A 172 -9.08 -3.05 -12.53
C GLU A 172 -8.03 -3.96 -13.20
N PRO A 173 -8.16 -4.23 -14.51
CA PRO A 173 -7.30 -5.17 -15.19
C PRO A 173 -5.86 -4.72 -15.07
N TRP A 174 -4.95 -5.67 -14.95
CA TRP A 174 -3.52 -5.36 -14.87
C TRP A 174 -3.03 -4.50 -16.04
N THR A 175 -3.79 -4.45 -17.14
CA THR A 175 -3.57 -3.57 -18.30
C THR A 175 -4.16 -2.17 -18.12
N GLY A 176 -4.92 -1.93 -17.05
CA GLY A 176 -5.48 -0.61 -16.75
C GLY A 176 -4.41 0.44 -16.40
N PRO A 177 -4.72 1.74 -16.50
CA PRO A 177 -3.82 2.77 -16.02
C PRO A 177 -3.64 2.64 -14.50
N ILE A 178 -2.39 2.73 -14.04
CA ILE A 178 -2.11 2.93 -12.62
C ILE A 178 -2.44 4.39 -12.31
N MET A 179 -3.67 4.62 -11.84
CA MET A 179 -4.17 5.95 -11.47
C MET A 179 -3.88 6.27 -10.00
#